data_a150207b4b6994a26f11a34c7eb2c93a
#
_entry.id   a150207b4b6994a26f11a34c7eb2c93a
#
_cell.length_a   1.000
_cell.length_b   1.000
_cell.length_c   1.000
_cell.angle_alpha   90.00
_cell.angle_beta   90.00
_cell.angle_gamma   90.00
#
_symmetry.space_group_name_H-M   'P 1'
#
loop_
_entity.id
_entity.type
_entity.pdbx_description
1 polymer ?
#
loop_
_entity_poly.entity_id
_entity_poly.type
_entity_poly.pdbx_seq_one_letter_code
_entity_poly.pdbx_strand_id
1 'polypeptide(L)'
;MQGETLQEEPEEKTAEKKEAFAKYTAKDSVFSTLFRDKKYLMQLYRALHPEDAETTEDALTDITIRNVLTNGLYNDLAFRVGDKIMFLVEHQSSWTMNIIIRVLMYLVQIYHDYFEEQDADLYGSKKVHVPEPELYMIFTGERASRPETISLSKEFFGGKECAIEVKVKVLYGDKGNDIISQYVAFTKVYNEQVKQYGRSREAVTETIRICKDRDVLRKFLAGREKEVISIMMALFDEEKIMRTHIASERREAAKEAVRGGVENMLKLGKMSAEEIAGCFPELSVEDIREIEKGLLQTI
;
A
#
# COMPACT_ATOMS: atom_id res chain seq x y z
N MET A 1 36.71 -22.72 33.50
CA MET A 1 36.24 -21.39 33.16
C MET A 1 36.67 -21.12 31.71
N GLN A 2 35.81 -21.39 30.78
CA GLN A 2 35.89 -20.87 29.39
C GLN A 2 34.45 -20.58 29.01
N GLY A 3 34.13 -19.29 28.85
CA GLY A 3 32.81 -18.84 28.46
C GLY A 3 32.64 -19.00 26.96
N GLU A 4 31.64 -19.73 26.56
CA GLU A 4 31.18 -19.77 25.18
C GLU A 4 30.37 -18.52 24.88
N THR A 5 30.86 -17.78 23.92
CA THR A 5 30.26 -16.61 23.31
C THR A 5 29.09 -17.09 22.47
N LEU A 6 27.87 -16.77 22.89
CA LEU A 6 26.66 -16.93 22.08
C LEU A 6 26.76 -16.00 20.87
N GLN A 7 26.64 -16.56 19.68
CA GLN A 7 26.64 -15.84 18.39
C GLN A 7 25.30 -15.09 18.25
N GLU A 8 25.33 -13.76 18.44
CA GLU A 8 24.25 -12.83 18.10
C GLU A 8 24.34 -12.43 16.62
N GLU A 9 23.95 -13.29 15.68
CA GLU A 9 24.01 -12.95 14.26
C GLU A 9 22.71 -13.05 13.43
N PRO A 10 21.48 -13.15 13.93
CA PRO A 10 20.30 -13.02 13.06
C PRO A 10 19.59 -11.67 13.13
N GLU A 11 19.68 -10.92 14.22
CA GLU A 11 18.84 -9.72 14.40
C GLU A 11 19.37 -8.48 13.65
N GLU A 12 20.66 -8.29 13.56
CA GLU A 12 21.26 -7.13 12.88
C GLU A 12 21.09 -7.18 11.36
N LYS A 13 21.25 -8.35 10.74
CA LYS A 13 20.98 -8.56 9.30
C LYS A 13 19.50 -8.42 8.94
N THR A 14 18.60 -8.72 9.89
CA THR A 14 17.15 -8.57 9.70
C THR A 14 16.74 -7.12 9.86
N ALA A 15 17.38 -6.36 10.75
CA ALA A 15 17.14 -4.93 10.95
C ALA A 15 17.68 -4.10 9.76
N GLU A 16 18.90 -4.36 9.30
CA GLU A 16 19.46 -3.71 8.09
C GLU A 16 18.66 -4.02 6.82
N LYS A 17 18.17 -5.26 6.65
CA LYS A 17 17.26 -5.60 5.55
C LYS A 17 15.90 -4.90 5.68
N LYS A 18 15.35 -4.75 6.89
CA LYS A 18 14.12 -3.99 7.14
C LYS A 18 14.31 -2.49 6.90
N GLU A 19 15.46 -1.93 7.27
CA GLU A 19 15.79 -0.52 7.04
C GLU A 19 16.08 -0.21 5.56
N ALA A 20 16.76 -1.11 4.85
CA ALA A 20 16.94 -1.03 3.40
C ALA A 20 15.58 -1.15 2.69
N PHE A 21 14.71 -2.04 3.13
CA PHE A 21 13.36 -2.23 2.59
C PHE A 21 12.47 -1.00 2.84
N ALA A 22 12.54 -0.38 4.04
CA ALA A 22 11.82 0.86 4.36
C ALA A 22 12.31 2.06 3.53
N LYS A 23 13.58 2.11 3.13
CA LYS A 23 14.13 3.16 2.25
C LYS A 23 13.66 3.03 0.80
N TYR A 24 13.32 1.82 0.34
CA TYR A 24 12.81 1.58 -1.02
C TYR A 24 11.31 1.87 -1.17
N THR A 25 10.54 1.94 -0.09
CA THR A 25 9.08 2.12 -0.10
C THR A 25 8.62 3.59 -0.13
N ALA A 26 9.53 4.54 -0.07
CA ALA A 26 9.24 5.99 -0.10
C ALA A 26 9.33 6.59 -1.51
N LYS A 27 8.93 5.85 -2.56
CA LYS A 27 9.02 6.38 -3.93
C LYS A 27 7.72 7.02 -4.39
N ASP A 28 7.90 8.16 -5.03
CA ASP A 28 6.86 8.97 -5.64
C ASP A 28 6.16 8.20 -6.76
N SER A 29 4.90 7.92 -6.58
CA SER A 29 4.05 7.44 -7.68
C SER A 29 3.67 8.61 -8.59
N VAL A 30 3.12 8.28 -9.76
CA VAL A 30 2.53 9.30 -10.65
C VAL A 30 1.43 10.07 -9.94
N PHE A 31 0.65 9.41 -9.09
CA PHE A 31 -0.39 10.01 -8.25
C PHE A 31 0.19 11.07 -7.30
N SER A 32 1.17 10.68 -6.48
CA SER A 32 1.84 11.59 -5.55
C SER A 32 2.53 12.74 -6.29
N THR A 33 3.20 12.46 -7.41
CA THR A 33 3.90 13.48 -8.22
C THR A 33 2.92 14.47 -8.83
N LEU A 34 1.77 14.00 -9.31
CA LEU A 34 0.72 14.84 -9.87
C LEU A 34 0.18 15.81 -8.82
N PHE A 35 -0.22 15.31 -7.67
CA PHE A 35 -0.89 16.09 -6.64
C PHE A 35 0.04 16.80 -5.62
N ARG A 36 1.35 16.58 -5.71
CA ARG A 36 2.35 17.40 -5.01
C ARG A 36 2.46 18.80 -5.61
N ASP A 37 2.11 18.97 -6.88
CA ASP A 37 2.01 20.27 -7.53
C ASP A 37 0.69 20.95 -7.12
N LYS A 38 0.78 22.06 -6.39
CA LYS A 38 -0.38 22.81 -5.84
C LYS A 38 -1.42 23.14 -6.89
N LYS A 39 -1.02 23.39 -8.14
CA LYS A 39 -1.94 23.64 -9.25
C LYS A 39 -2.86 22.45 -9.54
N TYR A 40 -2.33 21.22 -9.54
CA TYR A 40 -3.14 20.01 -9.75
C TYR A 40 -3.88 19.61 -8.48
N LEU A 41 -3.30 19.86 -7.31
CA LEU A 41 -3.97 19.69 -6.02
C LEU A 41 -5.21 20.59 -5.91
N MET A 42 -5.12 21.86 -6.38
CA MET A 42 -6.27 22.76 -6.44
C MET A 42 -7.34 22.27 -7.44
N GLN A 43 -6.93 21.69 -8.57
CA GLN A 43 -7.90 21.09 -9.49
C GLN A 43 -8.61 19.89 -8.85
N LEU A 44 -7.90 19.08 -8.05
CA LEU A 44 -8.48 18.00 -7.26
C LEU A 44 -9.49 18.55 -6.25
N TYR A 45 -9.11 19.56 -5.47
CA TYR A 45 -10.02 20.20 -4.52
C TYR A 45 -11.27 20.71 -5.20
N ARG A 46 -11.16 21.44 -6.30
CA ARG A 46 -12.31 21.97 -7.06
C ARG A 46 -13.18 20.86 -7.68
N ALA A 47 -12.61 19.72 -8.04
CA ALA A 47 -13.39 18.58 -8.51
C ALA A 47 -14.22 17.93 -7.39
N LEU A 48 -13.73 18.00 -6.15
CA LEU A 48 -14.42 17.50 -4.95
C LEU A 48 -15.42 18.52 -4.39
N HIS A 49 -15.11 19.81 -4.53
CA HIS A 49 -15.87 20.97 -4.02
C HIS A 49 -16.16 21.99 -5.12
N PRO A 50 -17.01 21.64 -6.11
CA PRO A 50 -17.35 22.57 -7.18
C PRO A 50 -18.11 23.81 -6.69
N GLU A 51 -18.69 23.75 -5.51
CA GLU A 51 -19.38 24.85 -4.84
C GLU A 51 -18.42 25.90 -4.26
N ASP A 52 -17.18 25.54 -3.98
CA ASP A 52 -16.17 26.43 -3.37
C ASP A 52 -15.26 27.02 -4.46
N ALA A 53 -15.70 28.10 -5.08
CA ALA A 53 -14.93 28.83 -6.08
C ALA A 53 -13.93 29.85 -5.49
N GLU A 54 -14.06 30.17 -4.20
CA GLU A 54 -13.28 31.25 -3.57
C GLU A 54 -11.93 30.77 -3.04
N THR A 55 -11.83 29.49 -2.64
CA THR A 55 -10.57 28.91 -2.14
C THR A 55 -9.47 28.98 -3.20
N THR A 56 -8.29 29.46 -2.80
CA THR A 56 -7.10 29.61 -3.65
C THR A 56 -6.00 28.62 -3.28
N GLU A 57 -4.96 28.51 -4.13
CA GLU A 57 -3.82 27.60 -3.91
C GLU A 57 -3.07 27.89 -2.58
N ASP A 58 -3.11 29.12 -2.09
CA ASP A 58 -2.47 29.51 -0.83
C ASP A 58 -3.12 28.90 0.41
N ALA A 59 -4.41 28.53 0.30
CA ALA A 59 -5.13 27.85 1.37
C ALA A 59 -4.75 26.36 1.50
N LEU A 60 -4.04 25.79 0.53
CA LEU A 60 -3.62 24.40 0.51
C LEU A 60 -2.36 24.21 1.36
N THR A 61 -2.44 23.32 2.34
CA THR A 61 -1.30 22.92 3.17
C THR A 61 -1.11 21.42 3.05
N ASP A 62 0.10 20.99 2.64
CA ASP A 62 0.45 19.58 2.56
C ASP A 62 0.52 18.97 3.96
N ILE A 63 0.01 17.75 4.09
CA ILE A 63 0.15 16.93 5.30
C ILE A 63 1.05 15.76 4.96
N THR A 64 2.16 15.62 5.69
CA THR A 64 3.03 14.45 5.55
C THR A 64 2.39 13.25 6.24
N ILE A 65 2.03 12.24 5.46
CA ILE A 65 1.53 10.97 6.00
C ILE A 65 2.73 10.12 6.43
N ARG A 66 2.86 9.86 7.74
CA ARG A 66 3.82 8.89 8.25
C ARG A 66 3.24 7.48 8.05
N ASN A 67 4.06 6.53 7.60
CA ASN A 67 3.63 5.15 7.40
C ASN A 67 3.26 4.51 8.76
N VAL A 68 1.98 4.42 9.05
CA VAL A 68 1.44 3.71 10.22
C VAL A 68 1.42 2.20 9.96
N LEU A 69 1.28 1.81 8.70
CA LEU A 69 1.28 0.43 8.24
C LEU A 69 2.58 0.15 7.49
N THR A 70 3.29 -0.89 7.88
CA THR A 70 4.66 -1.24 7.48
C THR A 70 4.91 -1.51 5.99
N ASN A 71 3.91 -1.36 5.12
CA ASN A 71 4.04 -1.60 3.68
C ASN A 71 3.71 -0.33 2.89
N GLY A 72 4.74 0.43 2.54
CA GLY A 72 4.68 1.63 1.70
C GLY A 72 4.26 1.39 0.23
N LEU A 73 3.34 0.44 -0.01
CA LEU A 73 2.83 0.09 -1.34
C LEU A 73 1.62 0.92 -1.77
N TYR A 74 1.22 1.91 -0.99
CA TYR A 74 -0.01 2.64 -1.23
C TYR A 74 0.26 4.14 -1.44
N ASN A 75 -0.33 4.67 -2.48
CA ASN A 75 -0.30 6.09 -2.81
C ASN A 75 -1.43 6.78 -2.07
N ASP A 76 -1.14 7.28 -0.89
CA ASP A 76 -2.09 8.00 -0.06
C ASP A 76 -1.71 9.48 -0.05
N LEU A 77 -2.68 10.36 -0.15
CA LEU A 77 -2.52 11.81 -0.19
C LEU A 77 -3.33 12.43 0.93
N ALA A 78 -2.71 13.26 1.75
CA ALA A 78 -3.41 14.10 2.70
C ALA A 78 -3.00 15.57 2.55
N PHE A 79 -3.97 16.46 2.62
CA PHE A 79 -3.74 17.89 2.63
C PHE A 79 -4.84 18.60 3.42
N ARG A 80 -4.56 19.80 3.87
CA ARG A 80 -5.52 20.64 4.59
C ARG A 80 -5.93 21.82 3.75
N VAL A 81 -7.22 22.14 3.81
CA VAL A 81 -7.79 23.33 3.19
C VAL A 81 -8.65 24.04 4.25
N GLY A 82 -8.17 25.18 4.74
CA GLY A 82 -8.82 25.85 5.85
C GLY A 82 -8.99 24.93 7.05
N ASP A 83 -10.23 24.65 7.43
CA ASP A 83 -10.61 23.83 8.57
C ASP A 83 -10.93 22.35 8.21
N LYS A 84 -10.57 21.92 7.01
CA LYS A 84 -10.82 20.57 6.53
C LYS A 84 -9.51 19.81 6.32
N ILE A 85 -9.52 18.53 6.69
CA ILE A 85 -8.49 17.57 6.32
C ILE A 85 -9.04 16.69 5.20
N MET A 86 -8.41 16.78 4.02
CA MET A 86 -8.73 15.95 2.87
C MET A 86 -7.78 14.76 2.85
N PHE A 87 -8.33 13.56 2.86
CA PHE A 87 -7.56 12.33 2.76
C PHE A 87 -8.03 11.47 1.61
N LEU A 88 -7.14 11.17 0.68
CA LEU A 88 -7.42 10.37 -0.49
C LEU A 88 -6.52 9.15 -0.54
N VAL A 89 -7.11 8.00 -0.75
CA VAL A 89 -6.42 6.74 -0.98
C VAL A 89 -6.58 6.33 -2.44
N GLU A 90 -5.47 6.06 -3.11
CA GLU A 90 -5.52 5.43 -4.43
C GLU A 90 -5.71 3.91 -4.27
N HIS A 91 -6.70 3.34 -4.97
CA HIS A 91 -6.98 1.91 -4.96
C HIS A 91 -7.00 1.35 -6.39
N GLN A 92 -5.90 0.70 -6.78
CA GLN A 92 -5.64 0.42 -8.20
C GLN A 92 -6.37 -0.77 -8.81
N SER A 93 -6.58 -1.90 -8.13
CA SER A 93 -7.02 -3.07 -8.89
C SER A 93 -7.94 -4.04 -8.17
N SER A 94 -7.79 -4.23 -6.87
CA SER A 94 -8.60 -5.19 -6.12
C SER A 94 -9.48 -4.47 -5.09
N TRP A 95 -10.80 -4.67 -5.21
CA TRP A 95 -11.72 -4.12 -4.21
C TRP A 95 -11.55 -4.81 -2.86
N THR A 96 -11.24 -4.07 -1.82
CA THR A 96 -11.20 -4.57 -0.44
C THR A 96 -11.82 -3.57 0.53
N MET A 97 -12.61 -4.06 1.49
CA MET A 97 -13.20 -3.24 2.53
C MET A 97 -12.19 -2.84 3.62
N ASN A 98 -11.05 -3.52 3.69
CA ASN A 98 -9.96 -3.16 4.61
C ASN A 98 -9.45 -1.73 4.41
N ILE A 99 -9.77 -1.10 3.27
CA ILE A 99 -9.49 0.32 3.03
C ILE A 99 -10.09 1.23 4.11
N ILE A 100 -11.28 0.91 4.63
CA ILE A 100 -11.94 1.69 5.69
C ILE A 100 -11.09 1.68 6.97
N ILE A 101 -10.54 0.51 7.33
CA ILE A 101 -9.67 0.37 8.50
C ILE A 101 -8.35 1.13 8.30
N ARG A 102 -7.76 1.04 7.09
CA ARG A 102 -6.54 1.80 6.77
C ARG A 102 -6.78 3.31 6.89
N VAL A 103 -7.84 3.80 6.28
CA VAL A 103 -8.22 5.22 6.33
C VAL A 103 -8.41 5.69 7.78
N LEU A 104 -9.05 4.88 8.63
CA LEU A 104 -9.21 5.20 10.05
C LEU A 104 -7.85 5.32 10.77
N MET A 105 -6.94 4.37 10.52
CA MET A 105 -5.60 4.40 11.14
C MET A 105 -4.79 5.62 10.71
N TYR A 106 -4.83 5.98 9.43
CA TYR A 106 -4.17 7.19 8.92
C TYR A 106 -4.80 8.46 9.48
N LEU A 107 -6.13 8.53 9.57
CA LEU A 107 -6.82 9.69 10.13
C LEU A 107 -6.43 9.91 11.60
N VAL A 108 -6.33 8.85 12.40
CA VAL A 108 -5.87 8.93 13.79
C VAL A 108 -4.44 9.49 13.84
N GLN A 109 -3.54 9.02 12.97
CA GLN A 109 -2.18 9.54 12.91
C GLN A 109 -2.13 11.02 12.49
N ILE A 110 -2.92 11.41 11.49
CA ILE A 110 -3.00 12.82 11.03
C ILE A 110 -3.47 13.72 12.17
N TYR A 111 -4.48 13.30 12.95
CA TYR A 111 -4.93 14.06 14.12
C TYR A 111 -3.89 14.10 15.23
N HIS A 112 -3.19 13.00 15.48
CA HIS A 112 -2.10 12.98 16.45
C HIS A 112 -1.03 14.03 16.07
N ASP A 113 -0.55 14.00 14.83
CA ASP A 113 0.47 14.94 14.34
C ASP A 113 -0.06 16.39 14.38
N TYR A 114 -1.34 16.60 14.01
CA TYR A 114 -1.99 17.91 14.08
C TYR A 114 -2.03 18.47 15.50
N PHE A 115 -2.39 17.67 16.50
CA PHE A 115 -2.43 18.11 17.90
C PHE A 115 -1.04 18.36 18.47
N GLU A 116 -0.05 17.58 18.07
CA GLU A 116 1.36 17.84 18.42
C GLU A 116 1.85 19.17 17.85
N GLU A 117 1.58 19.45 16.56
CA GLU A 117 1.97 20.70 15.91
C GLU A 117 1.30 21.95 16.52
N GLN A 118 0.10 21.79 17.07
CA GLN A 118 -0.64 22.88 17.72
C GLN A 118 -0.34 23.00 19.23
N ASP A 119 0.54 22.16 19.77
CA ASP A 119 0.79 22.05 21.23
C ASP A 119 -0.54 21.96 22.03
N ALA A 120 -1.46 21.11 21.53
CA ALA A 120 -2.84 21.05 22.01
C ALA A 120 -2.92 20.29 23.36
N ASP A 121 -3.46 20.97 24.39
CA ASP A 121 -3.72 20.36 25.70
C ASP A 121 -5.01 19.52 25.66
N LEU A 122 -4.86 18.20 25.40
CA LEU A 122 -5.97 17.25 25.36
C LEU A 122 -6.53 16.89 26.77
N TYR A 123 -5.82 17.25 27.84
CA TYR A 123 -6.22 16.97 29.23
C TYR A 123 -6.84 18.20 29.90
N GLY A 124 -6.75 19.36 29.27
CA GLY A 124 -7.32 20.59 29.75
C GLY A 124 -8.84 20.63 29.63
N SER A 125 -9.46 21.58 30.33
CA SER A 125 -10.91 21.78 30.31
C SER A 125 -11.42 22.50 29.06
N LYS A 126 -10.54 23.15 28.30
CA LYS A 126 -10.89 23.89 27.07
C LYS A 126 -11.01 22.91 25.91
N LYS A 127 -12.16 22.97 25.22
CA LYS A 127 -12.37 22.18 24.00
C LYS A 127 -11.32 22.52 22.95
N VAL A 128 -10.56 21.53 22.50
CA VAL A 128 -9.61 21.67 21.40
C VAL A 128 -10.35 21.77 20.06
N HIS A 129 -9.73 22.45 19.12
CA HIS A 129 -10.23 22.52 17.75
C HIS A 129 -9.83 21.25 16.99
N VAL A 130 -10.77 20.68 16.23
CA VAL A 130 -10.56 19.47 15.42
C VAL A 130 -11.01 19.78 13.99
N PRO A 131 -10.10 19.76 13.00
CA PRO A 131 -10.47 19.93 11.60
C PRO A 131 -11.42 18.84 11.11
N GLU A 132 -12.37 19.19 10.27
CA GLU A 132 -13.33 18.25 9.70
C GLU A 132 -12.66 17.29 8.70
N PRO A 133 -12.77 15.95 8.86
CA PRO A 133 -12.15 15.01 7.94
C PRO A 133 -13.07 14.71 6.76
N GLU A 134 -12.53 14.77 5.56
CA GLU A 134 -13.18 14.27 4.36
C GLU A 134 -12.36 13.13 3.75
N LEU A 135 -12.97 11.96 3.63
CA LEU A 135 -12.29 10.71 3.31
C LEU A 135 -12.74 10.22 1.93
N TYR A 136 -11.78 9.99 1.04
CA TYR A 136 -12.02 9.62 -0.34
C TYR A 136 -11.19 8.40 -0.75
N MET A 137 -11.73 7.61 -1.68
CA MET A 137 -11.02 6.55 -2.37
C MET A 137 -11.19 6.74 -3.88
N ILE A 138 -10.11 6.81 -4.62
CA ILE A 138 -10.13 6.79 -6.09
C ILE A 138 -9.99 5.33 -6.54
N PHE A 139 -11.06 4.78 -7.12
CA PHE A 139 -11.06 3.40 -7.61
C PHE A 139 -10.85 3.37 -9.12
N THR A 140 -9.74 2.76 -9.54
CA THR A 140 -9.34 2.68 -10.95
C THR A 140 -9.61 1.32 -11.60
N GLY A 141 -10.11 0.34 -10.80
CA GLY A 141 -10.46 -0.98 -11.28
C GLY A 141 -11.85 -1.06 -11.92
N GLU A 142 -12.25 -2.27 -12.28
CA GLU A 142 -13.57 -2.57 -12.83
C GLU A 142 -14.42 -3.35 -11.82
N ARG A 143 -15.69 -2.96 -11.65
CA ARG A 143 -16.64 -3.70 -10.84
C ARG A 143 -18.09 -3.41 -11.27
N ALA A 144 -18.98 -4.39 -11.10
CA ALA A 144 -20.39 -4.27 -11.43
C ALA A 144 -21.14 -3.33 -10.47
N SER A 145 -20.89 -3.45 -9.15
CA SER A 145 -21.50 -2.58 -8.14
C SER A 145 -20.61 -1.38 -7.87
N ARG A 146 -21.15 -0.17 -7.95
CA ARG A 146 -20.43 1.11 -7.78
C ARG A 146 -21.03 1.95 -6.66
N PRO A 147 -20.83 1.56 -5.37
CA PRO A 147 -21.31 2.36 -4.26
C PRO A 147 -20.62 3.73 -4.24
N GLU A 148 -21.36 4.79 -4.04
CA GLU A 148 -20.81 6.15 -3.90
C GLU A 148 -20.10 6.33 -2.56
N THR A 149 -20.49 5.56 -1.55
CA THR A 149 -19.91 5.60 -0.20
C THR A 149 -19.84 4.19 0.37
N ILE A 150 -18.76 3.90 1.03
CA ILE A 150 -18.58 2.71 1.87
C ILE A 150 -18.43 3.16 3.32
N SER A 151 -18.92 2.35 4.28
CA SER A 151 -18.91 2.74 5.69
C SER A 151 -18.56 1.59 6.62
N LEU A 152 -17.95 1.94 7.76
CA LEU A 152 -17.48 0.95 8.73
C LEU A 152 -18.63 0.09 9.27
N SER A 153 -19.73 0.72 9.69
CA SER A 153 -20.88 0.00 10.25
C SER A 153 -21.46 -0.99 9.26
N LYS A 154 -21.65 -0.57 8.00
CA LYS A 154 -22.26 -1.40 6.95
C LYS A 154 -21.39 -2.60 6.58
N GLU A 155 -20.09 -2.35 6.37
CA GLU A 155 -19.20 -3.36 5.79
C GLU A 155 -18.67 -4.36 6.85
N PHE A 156 -18.51 -3.93 8.12
CA PHE A 156 -17.93 -4.76 9.16
C PHE A 156 -18.91 -5.18 10.25
N PHE A 157 -20.00 -4.43 10.47
CA PHE A 157 -20.92 -4.68 11.58
C PHE A 157 -22.37 -4.95 11.11
N GLY A 158 -22.56 -5.28 9.83
CA GLY A 158 -23.88 -5.62 9.27
C GLY A 158 -24.90 -4.47 9.34
N GLY A 159 -24.43 -3.22 9.30
CA GLY A 159 -25.27 -2.00 9.37
C GLY A 159 -25.72 -1.63 10.77
N LYS A 160 -25.23 -2.30 11.81
CA LYS A 160 -25.52 -1.92 13.20
C LYS A 160 -24.83 -0.61 13.55
N GLU A 161 -25.52 0.21 14.33
CA GLU A 161 -24.92 1.42 14.90
C GLU A 161 -23.68 1.07 15.73
N CYS A 162 -22.61 1.82 15.54
CA CYS A 162 -21.35 1.64 16.25
C CYS A 162 -20.89 2.98 16.85
N ALA A 163 -20.06 2.90 17.89
CA ALA A 163 -19.57 4.10 18.61
C ALA A 163 -18.71 5.02 17.71
N ILE A 164 -18.09 4.46 16.66
CA ILE A 164 -17.30 5.20 15.67
C ILE A 164 -17.81 4.81 14.28
N GLU A 165 -18.18 5.80 13.47
CA GLU A 165 -18.53 5.61 12.07
C GLU A 165 -17.49 6.26 11.17
N VAL A 166 -17.00 5.51 10.19
CA VAL A 166 -16.08 5.98 9.16
C VAL A 166 -16.77 5.81 7.80
N LYS A 167 -16.93 6.92 7.08
CA LYS A 167 -17.53 6.95 5.74
C LYS A 167 -16.48 7.40 4.73
N VAL A 168 -16.26 6.61 3.68
CA VAL A 168 -15.33 6.91 2.61
C VAL A 168 -16.11 7.09 1.31
N LYS A 169 -15.99 8.25 0.69
CA LYS A 169 -16.59 8.54 -0.64
C LYS A 169 -15.74 7.86 -1.72
N VAL A 170 -16.40 7.18 -2.68
CA VAL A 170 -15.73 6.45 -3.75
C VAL A 170 -15.82 7.23 -5.06
N LEU A 171 -14.67 7.50 -5.64
CA LEU A 171 -14.50 8.28 -6.86
C LEU A 171 -14.11 7.32 -8.00
N TYR A 172 -14.90 7.30 -9.07
CA TYR A 172 -14.70 6.40 -10.21
C TYR A 172 -14.16 7.10 -11.47
N GLY A 173 -14.00 8.42 -11.43
CA GLY A 173 -13.50 9.20 -12.55
C GLY A 173 -14.40 9.18 -13.78
N ASP A 174 -15.70 9.22 -13.60
CA ASP A 174 -16.72 9.19 -14.67
C ASP A 174 -17.55 10.47 -14.76
N LYS A 175 -17.16 11.50 -14.02
CA LYS A 175 -17.85 12.79 -13.96
C LYS A 175 -17.20 13.86 -14.85
N GLY A 176 -17.14 13.61 -16.16
CA GLY A 176 -16.65 14.60 -17.10
C GLY A 176 -15.12 14.57 -17.35
N ASN A 177 -14.48 15.72 -17.51
CA ASN A 177 -13.05 15.85 -17.81
C ASN A 177 -12.26 16.54 -16.66
N ASP A 178 -12.70 16.32 -15.42
CA ASP A 178 -11.96 16.79 -14.25
C ASP A 178 -10.64 16.01 -14.04
N ILE A 179 -9.81 16.48 -13.13
CA ILE A 179 -8.49 15.88 -12.88
C ILE A 179 -8.57 14.44 -12.38
N ILE A 180 -9.65 14.07 -11.67
CA ILE A 180 -9.89 12.70 -11.18
C ILE A 180 -10.21 11.79 -12.35
N SER A 181 -11.10 12.22 -13.24
CA SER A 181 -11.47 11.50 -14.47
C SER A 181 -10.27 11.31 -15.40
N GLN A 182 -9.44 12.35 -15.55
CA GLN A 182 -8.20 12.27 -16.33
C GLN A 182 -7.19 11.29 -15.70
N TYR A 183 -7.04 11.31 -14.38
CA TYR A 183 -6.17 10.37 -13.69
C TYR A 183 -6.65 8.90 -13.84
N VAL A 184 -7.93 8.64 -13.66
CA VAL A 184 -8.50 7.29 -13.88
C VAL A 184 -8.36 6.86 -15.35
N ALA A 185 -8.53 7.77 -16.32
CA ALA A 185 -8.29 7.48 -17.72
C ALA A 185 -6.82 7.13 -17.99
N PHE A 186 -5.88 7.86 -17.39
CA PHE A 186 -4.44 7.55 -17.48
C PHE A 186 -4.14 6.14 -16.95
N THR A 187 -4.67 5.76 -15.77
CA THR A 187 -4.44 4.43 -15.20
C THR A 187 -5.04 3.30 -16.05
N LYS A 188 -6.19 3.53 -16.69
CA LYS A 188 -6.79 2.56 -17.63
C LYS A 188 -5.89 2.36 -18.85
N VAL A 189 -5.45 3.43 -19.50
CA VAL A 189 -4.52 3.34 -20.63
C VAL A 189 -3.24 2.61 -20.21
N TYR A 190 -2.67 2.97 -19.05
CA TYR A 190 -1.49 2.29 -18.52
C TYR A 190 -1.71 0.78 -18.34
N ASN A 191 -2.81 0.37 -17.73
CA ASN A 191 -3.12 -1.04 -17.54
C ASN A 191 -3.29 -1.80 -18.87
N GLU A 192 -3.86 -1.14 -19.91
CA GLU A 192 -3.96 -1.70 -21.25
C GLU A 192 -2.56 -1.90 -21.88
N GLN A 193 -1.69 -0.90 -21.77
CA GLN A 193 -0.34 -1.01 -22.33
C GLN A 193 0.51 -2.05 -21.58
N VAL A 194 0.38 -2.16 -20.26
CA VAL A 194 1.05 -3.20 -19.48
C VAL A 194 0.56 -4.61 -19.84
N LYS A 195 -0.72 -4.79 -20.17
CA LYS A 195 -1.23 -6.06 -20.69
C LYS A 195 -0.61 -6.43 -22.04
N GLN A 196 -0.34 -5.44 -22.89
CA GLN A 196 0.19 -5.64 -24.25
C GLN A 196 1.71 -5.81 -24.26
N TYR A 197 2.46 -4.97 -23.56
CA TYR A 197 3.93 -4.88 -23.60
C TYR A 197 4.62 -5.36 -22.32
N GLY A 198 3.86 -5.88 -21.38
CA GLY A 198 4.39 -6.18 -20.05
C GLY A 198 4.80 -4.93 -19.26
N ARG A 199 5.47 -5.12 -18.12
CA ARG A 199 6.05 -4.03 -17.35
C ARG A 199 7.37 -3.60 -17.97
N SER A 200 7.28 -2.72 -18.93
CA SER A 200 8.40 -2.27 -19.75
C SER A 200 8.39 -0.77 -19.97
N ARG A 201 9.54 -0.24 -20.38
CA ARG A 201 9.66 1.16 -20.79
C ARG A 201 8.74 1.48 -21.97
N GLU A 202 8.52 0.52 -22.87
CA GLU A 202 7.64 0.66 -24.03
C GLU A 202 6.19 0.88 -23.58
N ALA A 203 5.68 0.08 -22.64
CA ALA A 203 4.34 0.26 -22.06
C ALA A 203 4.15 1.67 -21.48
N VAL A 204 5.15 2.19 -20.75
CA VAL A 204 5.09 3.54 -20.19
C VAL A 204 5.10 4.61 -21.28
N THR A 205 6.00 4.49 -22.26
CA THR A 205 6.13 5.46 -23.34
C THR A 205 4.85 5.53 -24.18
N GLU A 206 4.26 4.37 -24.54
CA GLU A 206 3.01 4.30 -25.25
C GLU A 206 1.83 4.85 -24.42
N THR A 207 1.80 4.59 -23.12
CA THR A 207 0.82 5.21 -22.22
C THR A 207 0.86 6.73 -22.31
N ILE A 208 2.06 7.31 -22.18
CA ILE A 208 2.24 8.78 -22.24
C ILE A 208 1.82 9.31 -23.61
N ARG A 209 2.23 8.65 -24.70
CA ARG A 209 1.87 9.05 -26.06
C ARG A 209 0.34 9.07 -26.23
N ILE A 210 -0.33 7.96 -25.94
CA ILE A 210 -1.78 7.82 -26.09
C ILE A 210 -2.53 8.84 -25.21
N CYS A 211 -2.09 9.04 -23.96
CA CYS A 211 -2.71 10.02 -23.06
C CYS A 211 -2.56 11.44 -23.58
N LYS A 212 -1.39 11.80 -24.12
CA LYS A 212 -1.17 13.12 -24.76
C LYS A 212 -2.06 13.32 -25.98
N ASP A 213 -2.23 12.30 -26.82
CA ASP A 213 -3.09 12.34 -28.01
C ASP A 213 -4.58 12.47 -27.65
N ARG A 214 -5.01 11.85 -26.54
CA ARG A 214 -6.40 11.90 -26.02
C ARG A 214 -6.66 13.09 -25.08
N ASP A 215 -5.73 14.00 -24.91
CA ASP A 215 -5.79 15.15 -23.98
C ASP A 215 -5.96 14.76 -22.51
N VAL A 216 -5.51 13.56 -22.13
CA VAL A 216 -5.51 13.04 -20.77
C VAL A 216 -4.22 13.45 -20.06
N LEU A 217 -4.32 14.24 -18.99
CA LEU A 217 -3.17 14.79 -18.23
C LEU A 217 -2.11 15.43 -19.15
N ARG A 218 -2.48 15.90 -20.33
CA ARG A 218 -1.58 16.31 -21.40
C ARG A 218 -0.52 17.32 -20.94
N LYS A 219 -0.95 18.35 -20.21
CA LYS A 219 -0.04 19.41 -19.73
C LYS A 219 0.97 18.89 -18.72
N PHE A 220 0.55 18.01 -17.83
CA PHE A 220 1.40 17.36 -16.83
C PHE A 220 2.42 16.43 -17.53
N LEU A 221 1.95 15.55 -18.39
CA LEU A 221 2.79 14.59 -19.10
C LEU A 221 3.78 15.26 -20.05
N ALA A 222 3.38 16.32 -20.76
CA ALA A 222 4.27 17.05 -21.65
C ALA A 222 5.43 17.74 -20.91
N GLY A 223 5.17 18.28 -19.73
CA GLY A 223 6.19 18.96 -18.93
C GLY A 223 7.09 18.03 -18.13
N ARG A 224 6.65 16.80 -17.84
CA ARG A 224 7.32 15.87 -16.91
C ARG A 224 7.51 14.45 -17.47
N GLU A 225 7.56 14.28 -18.78
CA GLU A 225 7.62 12.97 -19.44
C GLU A 225 8.76 12.09 -18.92
N LYS A 226 9.99 12.64 -18.86
CA LYS A 226 11.17 11.90 -18.35
C LYS A 226 11.03 11.49 -16.89
N GLU A 227 10.47 12.36 -16.06
CA GLU A 227 10.22 12.11 -14.65
C GLU A 227 9.18 10.99 -14.49
N VAL A 228 8.06 11.05 -15.19
CA VAL A 228 7.01 10.01 -15.16
C VAL A 228 7.57 8.65 -15.63
N ILE A 229 8.36 8.62 -16.70
CA ILE A 229 9.03 7.38 -17.14
C ILE A 229 9.94 6.84 -16.03
N SER A 230 10.75 7.69 -15.42
CA SER A 230 11.67 7.27 -14.36
C SER A 230 10.92 6.69 -13.15
N ILE A 231 9.87 7.37 -12.70
CA ILE A 231 9.03 6.91 -11.58
C ILE A 231 8.40 5.55 -11.89
N MET A 232 7.76 5.41 -13.05
CA MET A 232 7.09 4.17 -13.43
C MET A 232 8.04 3.00 -13.59
N MET A 233 9.25 3.25 -14.14
CA MET A 233 10.29 2.21 -14.23
C MET A 233 10.80 1.79 -12.86
N ALA A 234 10.99 2.73 -11.95
CA ALA A 234 11.37 2.43 -10.58
C ALA A 234 10.32 1.58 -9.85
N LEU A 235 9.03 1.87 -10.06
CA LEU A 235 7.93 1.05 -9.51
C LEU A 235 7.94 -0.38 -10.06
N PHE A 236 8.29 -0.59 -11.34
CA PHE A 236 8.44 -1.94 -11.90
C PHE A 236 9.57 -2.74 -11.23
N ASP A 237 10.70 -2.10 -10.98
CA ASP A 237 11.83 -2.73 -10.30
C ASP A 237 11.46 -3.10 -8.86
N GLU A 238 10.77 -2.24 -8.14
CA GLU A 238 10.27 -2.52 -6.79
C GLU A 238 9.28 -3.67 -6.75
N GLU A 239 8.29 -3.70 -7.65
CA GLU A 239 7.35 -4.80 -7.74
C GLU A 239 8.06 -6.13 -8.04
N LYS A 240 9.09 -6.12 -8.88
CA LYS A 240 9.88 -7.31 -9.20
C LYS A 240 10.64 -7.81 -7.96
N ILE A 241 11.31 -6.90 -7.24
CA ILE A 241 12.02 -7.22 -5.99
C ILE A 241 11.05 -7.81 -4.97
N MET A 242 9.89 -7.16 -4.76
CA MET A 242 8.87 -7.62 -3.82
C MET A 242 8.34 -9.01 -4.19
N ARG A 243 8.01 -9.25 -5.45
CA ARG A 243 7.54 -10.57 -5.92
C ARG A 243 8.57 -11.65 -5.69
N THR A 244 9.85 -11.34 -5.94
CA THR A 244 10.97 -12.29 -5.72
C THR A 244 11.10 -12.58 -4.23
N HIS A 245 11.01 -11.57 -3.38
CA HIS A 245 11.06 -11.74 -1.92
C HIS A 245 9.89 -12.57 -1.41
N ILE A 246 8.65 -12.25 -1.78
CA ILE A 246 7.45 -13.03 -1.39
C ILE A 246 7.56 -14.48 -1.88
N ALA A 247 8.08 -14.70 -3.09
CA ALA A 247 8.28 -16.06 -3.60
C ALA A 247 9.35 -16.82 -2.80
N SER A 248 10.41 -16.15 -2.37
CA SER A 248 11.43 -16.70 -1.48
C SER A 248 10.86 -17.08 -0.13
N GLU A 249 10.18 -16.13 0.55
CA GLU A 249 9.54 -16.36 1.85
C GLU A 249 8.54 -17.53 1.81
N ARG A 250 7.73 -17.62 0.74
CA ARG A 250 6.80 -18.75 0.56
C ARG A 250 7.51 -20.07 0.41
N ARG A 251 8.67 -20.10 -0.29
CA ARG A 251 9.47 -21.34 -0.43
C ARG A 251 10.08 -21.73 0.90
N GLU A 252 10.61 -20.76 1.66
CA GLU A 252 11.17 -21.04 2.99
C GLU A 252 10.09 -21.54 3.95
N ALA A 253 8.94 -20.89 4.02
CA ALA A 253 7.80 -21.32 4.84
C ALA A 253 7.30 -22.73 4.46
N ALA A 254 7.26 -23.06 3.16
CA ALA A 254 6.90 -24.40 2.69
C ALA A 254 7.94 -25.44 3.15
N LYS A 255 9.25 -25.16 3.04
CA LYS A 255 10.32 -26.03 3.53
C LYS A 255 10.24 -26.25 5.04
N GLU A 256 10.00 -25.19 5.81
CA GLU A 256 9.82 -25.28 7.27
C GLU A 256 8.60 -26.12 7.64
N ALA A 257 7.47 -25.95 6.94
CA ALA A 257 6.27 -26.76 7.16
C ALA A 257 6.50 -28.24 6.89
N VAL A 258 7.19 -28.57 5.78
CA VAL A 258 7.61 -29.95 5.43
C VAL A 258 8.54 -30.51 6.48
N ARG A 259 9.57 -29.76 6.87
CA ARG A 259 10.52 -30.16 7.92
C ARG A 259 9.81 -30.42 9.24
N GLY A 260 8.93 -29.52 9.68
CA GLY A 260 8.12 -29.68 10.90
C GLY A 260 7.21 -30.92 10.83
N GLY A 261 6.63 -31.21 9.68
CA GLY A 261 5.88 -32.45 9.44
C GLY A 261 6.73 -33.71 9.64
N VAL A 262 7.93 -33.75 9.01
CA VAL A 262 8.90 -34.83 9.16
C VAL A 262 9.34 -34.99 10.62
N GLU A 263 9.71 -33.91 11.29
CA GLU A 263 10.11 -33.93 12.71
C GLU A 263 9.04 -34.51 13.62
N ASN A 264 7.77 -34.14 13.38
CA ASN A 264 6.64 -34.69 14.12
C ASN A 264 6.45 -36.20 13.89
N MET A 265 6.60 -36.67 12.65
CA MET A 265 6.50 -38.09 12.33
C MET A 265 7.64 -38.89 12.97
N LEU A 266 8.87 -38.35 12.93
CA LEU A 266 10.03 -38.95 13.61
C LEU A 266 9.85 -39.04 15.12
N LYS A 267 9.33 -37.97 15.76
CA LYS A 267 9.04 -37.97 17.21
C LYS A 267 7.96 -38.96 17.61
N LEU A 268 7.02 -39.29 16.74
CA LEU A 268 6.02 -40.31 16.98
C LEU A 268 6.61 -41.73 16.97
N GLY A 269 7.76 -41.96 16.32
CA GLY A 269 8.48 -43.20 16.31
C GLY A 269 7.74 -44.40 15.70
N LYS A 270 6.73 -44.15 14.86
CA LYS A 270 5.84 -45.15 14.28
C LYS A 270 6.15 -45.50 12.81
N MET A 271 7.01 -44.72 12.18
CA MET A 271 7.32 -44.83 10.74
C MET A 271 8.85 -44.82 10.54
N SER A 272 9.31 -45.61 9.58
CA SER A 272 10.72 -45.59 9.14
C SER A 272 11.02 -44.36 8.27
N ALA A 273 12.29 -44.00 8.10
CA ALA A 273 12.71 -42.92 7.22
C ALA A 273 12.22 -43.12 5.77
N GLU A 274 12.18 -44.38 5.30
CA GLU A 274 11.68 -44.75 3.98
C GLU A 274 10.16 -44.50 3.84
N GLU A 275 9.40 -44.85 4.89
CA GLU A 275 7.94 -44.61 4.92
C GLU A 275 7.63 -43.11 4.99
N ILE A 276 8.39 -42.34 5.76
CA ILE A 276 8.26 -40.88 5.83
C ILE A 276 8.61 -40.24 4.49
N ALA A 277 9.67 -40.68 3.81
CA ALA A 277 10.02 -40.20 2.46
C ALA A 277 8.89 -40.47 1.44
N GLY A 278 8.14 -41.56 1.61
CA GLY A 278 6.95 -41.81 0.80
C GLY A 278 5.82 -40.78 0.99
N CYS A 279 5.76 -40.10 2.15
CA CYS A 279 4.78 -39.04 2.45
C CYS A 279 5.23 -37.64 1.95
N PHE A 280 6.54 -37.45 1.75
CA PHE A 280 7.14 -36.18 1.32
C PHE A 280 8.02 -36.41 0.07
N PRO A 281 7.41 -36.42 -1.14
CA PRO A 281 8.14 -36.75 -2.38
C PRO A 281 9.29 -35.80 -2.72
N GLU A 282 9.30 -34.60 -2.14
CA GLU A 282 10.32 -33.56 -2.28
C GLU A 282 11.60 -33.85 -1.43
N LEU A 283 11.55 -34.79 -0.50
CA LEU A 283 12.70 -35.18 0.35
C LEU A 283 13.20 -36.58 0.06
N SER A 284 14.52 -36.74 0.04
CA SER A 284 15.13 -38.05 -0.02
C SER A 284 15.18 -38.73 1.36
N VAL A 285 15.40 -40.03 1.40
CA VAL A 285 15.61 -40.76 2.66
C VAL A 285 16.82 -40.21 3.42
N GLU A 286 17.85 -39.76 2.71
CA GLU A 286 19.04 -39.13 3.27
C GLU A 286 18.70 -37.83 3.98
N ASP A 287 17.86 -36.97 3.38
CA ASP A 287 17.39 -35.70 3.99
C ASP A 287 16.65 -35.98 5.30
N ILE A 288 15.79 -37.00 5.34
CA ILE A 288 15.04 -37.38 6.55
C ILE A 288 15.98 -37.87 7.65
N ARG A 289 17.01 -38.69 7.30
CA ARG A 289 18.00 -39.13 8.27
C ARG A 289 18.89 -38.00 8.79
N GLU A 290 19.12 -36.91 7.99
CA GLU A 290 19.81 -35.73 8.48
C GLU A 290 18.93 -34.97 9.49
N ILE A 291 17.63 -34.80 9.23
CA ILE A 291 16.68 -34.19 10.16
C ILE A 291 16.63 -35.01 11.48
N GLU A 292 16.56 -36.33 11.38
CA GLU A 292 16.59 -37.25 12.56
C GLU A 292 17.85 -37.06 13.41
N LYS A 293 19.04 -37.01 12.79
CA LYS A 293 20.29 -36.72 13.50
C LYS A 293 20.29 -35.37 14.19
N GLY A 294 19.72 -34.35 13.52
CA GLY A 294 19.59 -33.02 14.11
C GLY A 294 18.69 -33.00 15.35
N LEU A 295 17.59 -33.75 15.33
CA LEU A 295 16.70 -33.90 16.49
C LEU A 295 17.35 -34.57 17.68
N LEU A 296 18.20 -35.58 17.43
CA LEU A 296 18.92 -36.32 18.50
C LEU A 296 20.05 -35.50 19.15
N GLN A 297 20.55 -34.46 18.50
CA GLN A 297 21.57 -33.55 19.05
C GLN A 297 20.98 -32.43 19.89
N THR A 298 19.66 -32.21 19.83
CA THR A 298 18.96 -31.11 20.51
C THR A 298 18.27 -31.59 21.83
N ILE A 299 18.35 -32.88 22.14
CA ILE A 299 17.91 -33.53 23.40
C ILE A 299 19.13 -33.79 24.29
#